data_21f7ad1bd2512479d160adb1281ce9c6
#
_entry.id   21f7ad1bd2512479d160adb1281ce9c6
#
_cell.length_a   1.000
_cell.length_b   1.000
_cell.length_c   1.000
_cell.angle_alpha   90.00
_cell.angle_beta   90.00
_cell.angle_gamma   90.00
#
_symmetry.space_group_name_H-M   'P 1'
#
loop_
_entity.id
_entity.type
_entity.pdbx_description
1 polymer ?
#
loop_
_entity_poly.entity_id
_entity_poly.type
_entity_poly.pdbx_seq_one_letter_code
_entity_poly.pdbx_strand_id
1 'polypeptide(L)'
;MNKIKNKNIGDKIQVKNASWSFGKKVPKNFTKHIKRSVPFYSEGHEIILQLSDFFLKKKSYCYDLGCSTGTLINKISSRHPDKQIKFCGIESIKNMILQAKKENKIIKNKNKIYYVNGNIEKKKIKKSDLILSYYTIQFINPKNRQHLLNKIYKSLNWGGAFIMFEKIRASDARFQDIFSITYNDFKLRNNFTASEIIHKTRSLKGVMEPFSDFGNTGLIKRAGFKDMIPIFQWLCFKGYLCIK
;
A
#
# COMPACT_ATOMS: atom_id res chain seq x y z
N MET A 1 18.73 -23.99 -24.04
CA MET A 1 18.21 -23.07 -22.98
C MET A 1 16.91 -22.43 -23.47
N ASN A 2 15.77 -22.86 -22.95
CA ASN A 2 14.47 -22.24 -23.28
C ASN A 2 14.45 -20.79 -22.79
N LYS A 3 14.40 -19.80 -23.67
CA LYS A 3 14.18 -18.39 -23.31
C LYS A 3 12.84 -18.31 -22.55
N ILE A 4 12.90 -17.99 -21.25
CA ILE A 4 11.70 -17.78 -20.43
C ILE A 4 10.94 -16.60 -21.03
N LYS A 5 9.86 -16.91 -21.79
CA LYS A 5 9.00 -15.89 -22.43
C LYS A 5 8.33 -15.02 -21.36
N ASN A 6 8.34 -13.70 -21.57
CA ASN A 6 7.55 -12.79 -20.76
C ASN A 6 6.06 -13.12 -20.88
N LYS A 7 5.32 -13.11 -19.77
CA LYS A 7 3.91 -13.46 -19.69
C LYS A 7 3.07 -12.22 -19.40
N ASN A 8 1.97 -12.03 -20.14
CA ASN A 8 1.03 -10.95 -19.91
C ASN A 8 0.20 -11.23 -18.65
N ILE A 9 -0.08 -10.18 -17.87
CA ILE A 9 -0.90 -10.23 -16.64
C ILE A 9 -2.02 -9.18 -16.65
N GLY A 10 -2.41 -8.71 -17.81
CA GLY A 10 -3.38 -7.64 -18.01
C GLY A 10 -2.74 -6.24 -18.10
N ASP A 11 -3.50 -5.31 -18.66
CA ASP A 11 -3.12 -3.90 -18.82
C ASP A 11 -1.73 -3.68 -19.46
N LYS A 12 -1.33 -4.58 -20.38
CA LYS A 12 -0.01 -4.57 -21.09
C LYS A 12 1.20 -4.74 -20.17
N ILE A 13 1.02 -5.26 -18.98
CA ILE A 13 2.09 -5.55 -18.02
C ILE A 13 2.65 -6.95 -18.28
N GLN A 14 3.97 -7.06 -18.43
CA GLN A 14 4.66 -8.33 -18.68
C GLN A 14 5.53 -8.72 -17.49
N VAL A 15 5.50 -9.99 -17.12
CA VAL A 15 6.23 -10.53 -15.96
C VAL A 15 6.87 -11.89 -16.29
N LYS A 16 7.81 -12.29 -15.41
CA LYS A 16 8.35 -13.65 -15.29
C LYS A 16 7.94 -14.25 -13.95
N ASN A 17 8.10 -15.57 -13.78
CA ASN A 17 7.85 -16.20 -12.48
C ASN A 17 8.78 -15.62 -11.40
N ALA A 18 8.28 -15.45 -10.17
CA ALA A 18 9.03 -14.91 -9.02
C ALA A 18 9.82 -13.62 -9.32
N SER A 19 9.29 -12.76 -10.18
CA SER A 19 9.99 -11.55 -10.64
C SER A 19 9.05 -10.38 -10.90
N TRP A 20 8.02 -10.24 -10.07
CA TRP A 20 7.18 -9.06 -10.12
C TRP A 20 8.03 -7.81 -9.91
N SER A 21 7.91 -6.85 -10.83
CA SER A 21 8.50 -5.53 -10.65
C SER A 21 7.54 -4.45 -11.13
N PHE A 22 7.51 -3.35 -10.42
CA PHE A 22 6.72 -2.16 -10.76
C PHE A 22 7.43 -1.26 -11.80
N GLY A 23 8.36 -1.83 -12.60
CA GLY A 23 9.20 -1.10 -13.56
C GLY A 23 8.51 -0.69 -14.87
N LYS A 24 9.28 -0.20 -15.79
CA LYS A 24 9.08 0.39 -17.14
C LYS A 24 7.68 0.84 -17.59
N LYS A 25 6.66 -0.03 -17.71
CA LYS A 25 5.31 0.32 -18.22
C LYS A 25 4.23 0.39 -17.15
N VAL A 26 4.52 -0.08 -15.93
CA VAL A 26 3.55 -0.16 -14.84
C VAL A 26 3.04 1.21 -14.37
N PRO A 27 3.86 2.27 -14.20
CA PRO A 27 3.39 3.54 -13.64
C PRO A 27 2.19 4.15 -14.38
N LYS A 28 2.20 4.14 -15.72
CA LYS A 28 1.09 4.71 -16.53
C LYS A 28 -0.23 3.96 -16.39
N ASN A 29 -0.17 2.64 -16.20
CA ASN A 29 -1.34 1.76 -16.14
C ASN A 29 -1.65 1.31 -14.71
N PHE A 30 -0.84 1.72 -13.73
CA PHE A 30 -0.90 1.23 -12.36
C PHE A 30 -2.27 1.43 -11.73
N THR A 31 -2.78 2.66 -11.75
CA THR A 31 -4.06 2.99 -11.12
C THR A 31 -5.22 2.19 -11.71
N LYS A 32 -5.24 2.00 -13.03
CA LYS A 32 -6.24 1.16 -13.70
C LYS A 32 -6.10 -0.31 -13.29
N HIS A 33 -4.87 -0.83 -13.35
CA HIS A 33 -4.58 -2.23 -13.02
C HIS A 33 -4.89 -2.57 -11.56
N ILE A 34 -4.50 -1.70 -10.62
CA ILE A 34 -4.70 -1.96 -9.19
C ILE A 34 -6.18 -1.92 -8.80
N LYS A 35 -6.97 -1.00 -9.34
CA LYS A 35 -8.42 -0.91 -9.11
C LYS A 35 -9.17 -2.17 -9.58
N ARG A 36 -8.71 -2.80 -10.66
CA ARG A 36 -9.28 -4.06 -11.15
C ARG A 36 -8.84 -5.28 -10.35
N SER A 37 -7.68 -5.23 -9.71
CA SER A 37 -7.05 -6.39 -9.05
C SER A 37 -7.11 -6.37 -7.52
N VAL A 38 -7.39 -5.23 -6.91
CA VAL A 38 -7.59 -5.10 -5.46
C VAL A 38 -9.03 -4.67 -5.20
N PRO A 39 -9.83 -5.50 -4.51
CA PRO A 39 -11.21 -5.17 -4.19
C PRO A 39 -11.31 -3.90 -3.35
N PHE A 40 -12.29 -3.07 -3.65
CA PHE A 40 -12.60 -1.85 -2.90
C PHE A 40 -11.38 -0.91 -2.73
N TYR A 41 -10.50 -0.88 -3.76
CA TYR A 41 -9.28 -0.06 -3.71
C TYR A 41 -9.57 1.43 -3.55
N SER A 42 -10.60 1.93 -4.23
CA SER A 42 -11.00 3.33 -4.15
C SER A 42 -11.70 3.67 -2.85
N GLU A 43 -12.53 2.77 -2.36
CA GLU A 43 -13.28 2.88 -1.10
C GLU A 43 -12.33 2.87 0.11
N GLY A 44 -11.27 2.06 0.05
CA GLY A 44 -10.20 2.12 1.05
C GLY A 44 -9.49 3.48 1.10
N HIS A 45 -9.31 4.15 -0.05
CA HIS A 45 -8.86 5.54 -0.06
C HIS A 45 -9.85 6.48 0.63
N GLU A 46 -11.15 6.35 0.35
CA GLU A 46 -12.18 7.21 0.96
C GLU A 46 -12.24 7.03 2.49
N ILE A 47 -12.10 5.80 3.00
CA ILE A 47 -11.97 5.54 4.44
C ILE A 47 -10.76 6.31 5.01
N ILE A 48 -9.59 6.20 4.36
CA ILE A 48 -8.38 6.90 4.82
C ILE A 48 -8.55 8.42 4.77
N LEU A 49 -9.20 8.95 3.73
CA LEU A 49 -9.48 10.37 3.61
C LEU A 49 -10.32 10.87 4.79
N GLN A 50 -11.42 10.18 5.12
CA GLN A 50 -12.29 10.53 6.23
C GLN A 50 -11.54 10.43 7.57
N LEU A 51 -10.79 9.36 7.80
CA LEU A 51 -10.00 9.20 9.02
C LEU A 51 -8.91 10.28 9.16
N SER A 52 -8.36 10.78 8.06
CA SER A 52 -7.35 11.83 8.09
C SER A 52 -7.83 13.14 8.73
N ASP A 53 -9.14 13.38 8.78
CA ASP A 53 -9.74 14.56 9.42
C ASP A 53 -9.44 14.63 10.93
N PHE A 54 -9.32 13.47 11.58
CA PHE A 54 -9.09 13.35 13.02
C PHE A 54 -7.63 13.54 13.43
N PHE A 55 -6.69 13.25 12.51
CA PHE A 55 -5.26 13.24 12.83
C PHE A 55 -4.48 14.40 12.20
N LEU A 56 -4.95 14.97 11.10
CA LEU A 56 -4.26 16.05 10.39
C LEU A 56 -4.78 17.43 10.80
N LYS A 57 -3.97 18.13 11.60
CA LYS A 57 -4.18 19.51 12.04
C LYS A 57 -3.31 20.48 11.22
N LYS A 58 -3.43 21.78 11.48
CA LYS A 58 -2.56 22.82 10.88
C LYS A 58 -1.08 22.51 11.16
N LYS A 59 -0.25 22.53 10.10
CA LYS A 59 1.20 22.25 10.14
C LYS A 59 1.57 20.79 10.47
N SER A 60 0.64 19.85 10.48
CA SER A 60 0.90 18.41 10.67
C SER A 60 1.90 17.85 9.65
N TYR A 61 2.46 16.69 10.00
CA TYR A 61 3.27 15.86 9.11
C TYR A 61 2.53 14.56 8.76
N CYS A 62 2.50 14.19 7.48
CA CYS A 62 1.93 12.93 7.00
C CYS A 62 2.92 12.20 6.10
N TYR A 63 3.11 10.90 6.35
CA TYR A 63 3.89 10.02 5.48
C TYR A 63 3.00 9.00 4.77
N ASP A 64 3.32 8.73 3.49
CA ASP A 64 2.77 7.62 2.71
C ASP A 64 3.94 6.70 2.31
N LEU A 65 3.99 5.52 2.94
CA LEU A 65 5.07 4.55 2.78
C LEU A 65 4.74 3.58 1.65
N GLY A 66 5.47 3.68 0.53
CA GLY A 66 5.14 2.99 -0.71
C GLY A 66 4.06 3.75 -1.49
N CYS A 67 4.23 5.07 -1.62
CA CYS A 67 3.21 5.97 -2.17
C CYS A 67 2.88 5.74 -3.66
N SER A 68 3.62 4.88 -4.35
CA SER A 68 3.40 4.58 -5.76
C SER A 68 3.36 5.85 -6.63
N THR A 69 2.29 6.06 -7.40
CA THR A 69 2.07 7.28 -8.21
C THR A 69 1.53 8.47 -7.42
N GLY A 70 1.49 8.40 -6.10
CA GLY A 70 1.09 9.52 -5.22
C GLY A 70 -0.41 9.78 -5.16
N THR A 71 -1.25 8.93 -5.72
CA THR A 71 -2.70 9.16 -5.82
C THR A 71 -3.35 9.36 -4.44
N LEU A 72 -3.01 8.53 -3.44
CA LEU A 72 -3.58 8.63 -2.10
C LEU A 72 -3.17 9.94 -1.40
N ILE A 73 -1.87 10.22 -1.36
CA ILE A 73 -1.33 11.41 -0.70
C ILE A 73 -1.84 12.70 -1.34
N ASN A 74 -2.01 12.69 -2.67
CA ASN A 74 -2.59 13.81 -3.41
C ASN A 74 -4.06 14.06 -3.03
N LYS A 75 -4.86 13.00 -2.92
CA LYS A 75 -6.26 13.10 -2.48
C LYS A 75 -6.35 13.66 -1.05
N ILE A 76 -5.53 13.17 -0.11
CA ILE A 76 -5.52 13.67 1.27
C ILE A 76 -5.11 15.15 1.29
N SER A 77 -4.11 15.54 0.52
CA SER A 77 -3.70 16.94 0.41
C SER A 77 -4.82 17.84 -0.12
N SER A 78 -5.58 17.37 -1.10
CA SER A 78 -6.74 18.11 -1.65
C SER A 78 -7.91 18.21 -0.67
N ARG A 79 -8.08 17.22 0.23
CA ARG A 79 -9.09 17.26 1.30
C ARG A 79 -8.79 18.33 2.36
N HIS A 80 -7.50 18.65 2.56
CA HIS A 80 -7.04 19.60 3.58
C HIS A 80 -6.31 20.82 2.96
N PRO A 81 -6.90 21.59 2.06
CA PRO A 81 -6.19 22.55 1.20
C PRO A 81 -5.48 23.67 1.97
N ASP A 82 -6.00 24.07 3.12
CA ASP A 82 -5.56 25.26 3.88
C ASP A 82 -4.74 24.94 5.13
N LYS A 83 -4.55 23.66 5.47
CA LYS A 83 -3.89 23.28 6.74
C LYS A 83 -2.37 23.42 6.74
N GLN A 84 -1.72 23.73 5.62
CA GLN A 84 -0.25 23.86 5.51
C GLN A 84 0.49 22.56 5.95
N ILE A 85 -0.09 21.41 5.65
CA ILE A 85 0.46 20.11 6.03
C ILE A 85 1.70 19.82 5.17
N LYS A 86 2.67 19.13 5.77
CA LYS A 86 3.84 18.60 5.08
C LYS A 86 3.61 17.11 4.80
N PHE A 87 3.44 16.76 3.54
CA PHE A 87 3.29 15.39 3.08
C PHE A 87 4.62 14.85 2.54
N CYS A 88 4.93 13.59 2.84
CA CYS A 88 6.10 12.91 2.31
C CYS A 88 5.74 11.53 1.80
N GLY A 89 5.73 11.35 0.49
CA GLY A 89 5.61 10.03 -0.15
C GLY A 89 6.98 9.40 -0.35
N ILE A 90 7.20 8.20 0.17
CA ILE A 90 8.43 7.43 -0.04
C ILE A 90 8.12 6.24 -0.96
N GLU A 91 8.90 6.10 -2.05
CA GLU A 91 8.72 5.03 -3.02
C GLU A 91 10.08 4.59 -3.58
N SER A 92 10.30 3.29 -3.66
CA SER A 92 11.55 2.72 -4.14
C SER A 92 11.71 2.79 -5.67
N ILE A 93 10.61 2.81 -6.40
CA ILE A 93 10.59 2.77 -7.86
C ILE A 93 10.64 4.18 -8.44
N LYS A 94 11.78 4.54 -9.04
CA LYS A 94 12.02 5.88 -9.60
C LYS A 94 10.93 6.33 -10.57
N ASN A 95 10.45 5.44 -11.44
CA ASN A 95 9.42 5.79 -12.43
C ASN A 95 8.06 6.09 -11.77
N MET A 96 7.72 5.47 -10.64
CA MET A 96 6.53 5.82 -9.85
C MET A 96 6.65 7.23 -9.27
N ILE A 97 7.82 7.58 -8.71
CA ILE A 97 8.10 8.93 -8.21
C ILE A 97 8.02 9.99 -9.32
N LEU A 98 8.52 9.70 -10.51
CA LEU A 98 8.41 10.63 -11.64
C LEU A 98 6.94 10.89 -12.02
N GLN A 99 6.13 9.84 -12.04
CA GLN A 99 4.68 9.96 -12.27
C GLN A 99 4.00 10.73 -11.14
N ALA A 100 4.29 10.41 -9.88
CA ALA A 100 3.75 11.11 -8.72
C ALA A 100 4.04 12.62 -8.74
N LYS A 101 5.27 13.01 -9.07
CA LYS A 101 5.65 14.41 -9.23
C LYS A 101 4.90 15.11 -10.36
N LYS A 102 4.63 14.40 -11.46
CA LYS A 102 3.84 14.93 -12.58
C LYS A 102 2.40 15.17 -12.18
N GLU A 103 1.77 14.21 -11.52
CA GLU A 103 0.38 14.32 -11.04
C GLU A 103 0.23 15.43 -9.98
N ASN A 104 1.21 15.59 -9.10
CA ASN A 104 1.18 16.63 -8.06
C ASN A 104 1.23 18.06 -8.61
N LYS A 105 1.83 18.30 -9.79
CA LYS A 105 1.88 19.66 -10.39
C LYS A 105 0.51 20.27 -10.65
N ILE A 106 -0.53 19.45 -10.72
CA ILE A 106 -1.91 19.87 -10.99
C ILE A 106 -2.61 20.35 -9.70
N ILE A 107 -2.08 19.98 -8.52
CA ILE A 107 -2.72 20.26 -7.23
C ILE A 107 -2.28 21.64 -6.74
N LYS A 108 -3.26 22.54 -6.62
CA LYS A 108 -3.04 23.89 -6.09
C LYS A 108 -3.65 23.98 -4.68
N ASN A 109 -2.81 23.96 -3.65
CA ASN A 109 -3.21 24.18 -2.25
C ASN A 109 -2.02 24.69 -1.42
N LYS A 110 -2.23 24.99 -0.12
CA LYS A 110 -1.19 25.50 0.80
C LYS A 110 -0.26 24.41 1.36
N ASN A 111 -0.49 23.15 1.04
CA ASN A 111 0.29 22.02 1.52
C ASN A 111 1.61 21.87 0.74
N LYS A 112 2.58 21.22 1.35
CA LYS A 112 3.86 20.89 0.70
C LYS A 112 3.96 19.38 0.55
N ILE A 113 4.03 18.88 -0.68
CA ILE A 113 4.18 17.45 -0.96
C ILE A 113 5.60 17.17 -1.46
N TYR A 114 6.32 16.30 -0.76
CA TYR A 114 7.66 15.83 -1.12
C TYR A 114 7.59 14.36 -1.54
N TYR A 115 8.22 14.03 -2.66
CA TYR A 115 8.38 12.65 -3.11
C TYR A 115 9.83 12.25 -3.02
N VAL A 116 10.11 11.23 -2.21
CA VAL A 116 11.46 10.71 -1.94
C VAL A 116 11.63 9.34 -2.59
N ASN A 117 12.57 9.24 -3.52
CA ASN A 117 12.94 7.93 -4.05
C ASN A 117 13.85 7.18 -3.07
N GLY A 118 13.44 6.01 -2.63
CA GLY A 118 14.21 5.15 -1.75
C GLY A 118 13.41 4.08 -1.03
N ASN A 119 14.15 3.18 -0.40
CA ASN A 119 13.56 2.09 0.37
C ASN A 119 13.06 2.61 1.73
N ILE A 120 11.80 2.33 2.05
CA ILE A 120 11.15 2.74 3.32
C ILE A 120 11.85 2.17 4.56
N GLU A 121 12.53 1.02 4.45
CA GLU A 121 13.28 0.41 5.54
C GLU A 121 14.51 1.26 5.92
N LYS A 122 15.13 1.91 4.93
CA LYS A 122 16.38 2.68 5.11
C LYS A 122 16.15 4.17 5.32
N LYS A 123 15.06 4.73 4.79
CA LYS A 123 14.78 6.17 4.89
C LYS A 123 14.35 6.56 6.30
N LYS A 124 14.86 7.70 6.79
CA LYS A 124 14.44 8.29 8.06
C LYS A 124 13.00 8.82 7.92
N ILE A 125 12.18 8.53 8.90
CA ILE A 125 10.83 9.08 9.07
C ILE A 125 10.90 10.08 10.22
N LYS A 126 10.48 11.32 9.99
CA LYS A 126 10.39 12.36 11.02
C LYS A 126 9.17 12.13 11.89
N LYS A 127 9.10 12.81 13.03
CA LYS A 127 7.90 12.86 13.87
C LYS A 127 6.69 13.30 13.04
N SER A 128 5.59 12.59 13.16
CA SER A 128 4.43 12.67 12.26
C SER A 128 3.14 12.41 12.99
N ASP A 129 2.05 12.96 12.47
CA ASP A 129 0.72 12.83 13.05
C ASP A 129 -0.07 11.71 12.35
N LEU A 130 0.29 11.42 11.09
CA LEU A 130 -0.30 10.33 10.32
C LEU A 130 0.77 9.63 9.47
N ILE A 131 0.81 8.30 9.56
CA ILE A 131 1.65 7.46 8.70
C ILE A 131 0.74 6.44 8.01
N LEU A 132 0.89 6.30 6.71
CA LEU A 132 0.10 5.42 5.87
C LEU A 132 0.97 4.33 5.26
N SER A 133 0.41 3.13 5.12
CA SER A 133 0.94 2.04 4.32
C SER A 133 -0.20 1.33 3.61
N TYR A 134 -0.37 1.60 2.32
CA TYR A 134 -1.49 1.08 1.55
C TYR A 134 -1.02 -0.04 0.62
N TYR A 135 -1.17 -1.28 1.08
CA TYR A 135 -0.72 -2.51 0.40
C TYR A 135 0.78 -2.56 0.09
N THR A 136 1.62 -2.13 1.04
CA THR A 136 3.07 -1.99 0.83
C THR A 136 3.89 -2.98 1.66
N ILE A 137 3.58 -3.18 2.96
CA ILE A 137 4.43 -3.96 3.87
C ILE A 137 4.51 -5.43 3.44
N GLN A 138 3.50 -5.95 2.77
CA GLN A 138 3.51 -7.30 2.20
C GLN A 138 4.65 -7.56 1.20
N PHE A 139 5.28 -6.52 0.65
CA PHE A 139 6.45 -6.58 -0.24
C PHE A 139 7.79 -6.43 0.51
N ILE A 140 7.75 -6.11 1.80
CA ILE A 140 8.95 -6.05 2.64
C ILE A 140 9.33 -7.46 3.07
N ASN A 141 10.63 -7.75 3.07
CA ASN A 141 11.12 -9.05 3.54
C ASN A 141 10.62 -9.30 4.98
N PRO A 142 10.04 -10.47 5.28
CA PRO A 142 9.49 -10.80 6.60
C PRO A 142 10.42 -10.48 7.76
N LYS A 143 11.73 -10.75 7.63
CA LYS A 143 12.74 -10.47 8.68
C LYS A 143 12.85 -8.99 9.06
N ASN A 144 12.46 -8.07 8.17
CA ASN A 144 12.62 -6.62 8.37
C ASN A 144 11.33 -5.94 8.83
N ARG A 145 10.17 -6.62 8.77
CA ARG A 145 8.86 -6.02 9.05
C ARG A 145 8.74 -5.51 10.48
N GLN A 146 9.22 -6.27 11.46
CA GLN A 146 9.17 -5.83 12.85
C GLN A 146 9.99 -4.55 13.07
N HIS A 147 11.19 -4.48 12.49
CA HIS A 147 12.02 -3.28 12.58
C HIS A 147 11.32 -2.05 11.93
N LEU A 148 10.67 -2.26 10.79
CA LEU A 148 9.91 -1.18 10.12
C LEU A 148 8.73 -0.72 10.99
N LEU A 149 7.94 -1.63 11.57
CA LEU A 149 6.80 -1.27 12.45
C LEU A 149 7.29 -0.53 13.71
N ASN A 150 8.39 -0.97 14.31
CA ASN A 150 9.02 -0.28 15.46
C ASN A 150 9.44 1.15 15.08
N LYS A 151 10.01 1.34 13.89
CA LYS A 151 10.37 2.65 13.36
C LYS A 151 9.14 3.53 13.14
N ILE A 152 8.06 2.99 12.57
CA ILE A 152 6.79 3.70 12.38
C ILE A 152 6.25 4.18 13.73
N TYR A 153 6.14 3.28 14.71
CA TYR A 153 5.66 3.64 16.05
C TYR A 153 6.51 4.75 16.71
N LYS A 154 7.83 4.61 16.66
CA LYS A 154 8.76 5.62 17.19
C LYS A 154 8.63 6.97 16.50
N SER A 155 8.27 6.99 15.21
CA SER A 155 8.13 8.21 14.41
C SER A 155 6.78 8.90 14.58
N LEU A 156 5.77 8.26 15.15
CA LEU A 156 4.50 8.91 15.47
C LEU A 156 4.63 9.85 16.67
N ASN A 157 3.93 10.97 16.61
CA ASN A 157 3.60 11.80 17.76
C ASN A 157 2.59 11.05 18.65
N TRP A 158 2.48 11.44 19.92
CA TRP A 158 1.43 10.93 20.80
C TRP A 158 0.06 11.36 20.25
N GLY A 159 -0.90 10.42 20.23
CA GLY A 159 -2.20 10.62 19.58
C GLY A 159 -2.17 10.58 18.04
N GLY A 160 -1.01 10.37 17.43
CA GLY A 160 -0.88 10.16 15.99
C GLY A 160 -1.29 8.75 15.58
N ALA A 161 -1.62 8.59 14.29
CA ALA A 161 -2.13 7.32 13.77
C ALA A 161 -1.23 6.67 12.71
N PHE A 162 -1.24 5.34 12.72
CA PHE A 162 -0.77 4.51 11.62
C PHE A 162 -1.95 3.79 10.98
N ILE A 163 -2.15 3.98 9.68
CA ILE A 163 -3.17 3.27 8.91
C ILE A 163 -2.47 2.30 7.96
N MET A 164 -2.78 1.02 8.09
CA MET A 164 -2.18 -0.05 7.29
C MET A 164 -3.26 -0.86 6.58
N PHE A 165 -3.16 -0.97 5.27
CA PHE A 165 -3.94 -1.92 4.46
C PHE A 165 -3.02 -2.99 3.89
N GLU A 166 -3.38 -4.25 4.05
CA GLU A 166 -2.58 -5.40 3.60
C GLU A 166 -3.46 -6.52 3.06
N LYS A 167 -2.93 -7.25 2.10
CA LYS A 167 -3.45 -8.59 1.83
C LYS A 167 -3.03 -9.51 2.96
N ILE A 168 -3.94 -10.37 3.43
CA ILE A 168 -3.68 -11.33 4.50
C ILE A 168 -3.85 -12.77 4.01
N ARG A 169 -3.30 -13.71 4.76
CA ARG A 169 -3.61 -15.13 4.68
C ARG A 169 -4.74 -15.45 5.65
N ALA A 170 -5.62 -16.37 5.27
CA ALA A 170 -6.56 -16.95 6.20
C ALA A 170 -5.83 -17.73 7.29
N SER A 171 -6.50 -17.93 8.41
CA SER A 171 -5.95 -18.65 9.57
C SER A 171 -5.82 -20.17 9.36
N ASP A 172 -6.58 -20.71 8.41
CA ASP A 172 -6.72 -22.13 8.14
C ASP A 172 -6.71 -22.38 6.62
N ALA A 173 -6.20 -23.54 6.19
CA ALA A 173 -6.06 -23.89 4.77
C ALA A 173 -7.40 -23.90 4.03
N ARG A 174 -8.45 -24.42 4.66
CA ARG A 174 -9.81 -24.52 4.12
C ARG A 174 -10.39 -23.15 3.82
N PHE A 175 -10.25 -22.19 4.73
CA PHE A 175 -10.65 -20.79 4.50
C PHE A 175 -9.77 -20.12 3.44
N GLN A 176 -8.47 -20.44 3.42
CA GLN A 176 -7.56 -19.92 2.40
C GLN A 176 -7.98 -20.35 0.99
N ASP A 177 -8.42 -21.59 0.81
CA ASP A 177 -8.90 -22.08 -0.47
C ASP A 177 -10.16 -21.34 -0.91
N ILE A 178 -11.14 -21.17 -0.03
CA ILE A 178 -12.36 -20.40 -0.28
C ILE A 178 -12.02 -18.96 -0.67
N PHE A 179 -11.13 -18.30 0.08
CA PHE A 179 -10.69 -16.94 -0.22
C PHE A 179 -9.99 -16.84 -1.58
N SER A 180 -9.19 -17.83 -1.92
CA SER A 180 -8.45 -17.87 -3.19
C SER A 180 -9.39 -18.01 -4.38
N ILE A 181 -10.39 -18.90 -4.30
CA ILE A 181 -11.42 -19.11 -5.33
C ILE A 181 -12.23 -17.83 -5.51
N THR A 182 -12.85 -17.33 -4.45
CA THR A 182 -13.70 -16.12 -4.48
C THR A 182 -12.94 -14.88 -4.99
N TYR A 183 -11.65 -14.74 -4.61
CA TYR A 183 -10.81 -13.66 -5.11
C TYR A 183 -10.45 -13.84 -6.60
N ASN A 184 -10.30 -15.07 -7.09
CA ASN A 184 -10.10 -15.32 -8.52
C ASN A 184 -11.36 -14.97 -9.32
N ASP A 185 -12.56 -15.31 -8.81
CA ASP A 185 -13.83 -14.92 -9.42
C ASP A 185 -14.01 -13.39 -9.49
N PHE A 186 -13.61 -12.69 -8.43
CA PHE A 186 -13.57 -11.22 -8.47
C PHE A 186 -12.70 -10.70 -9.62
N LYS A 187 -11.51 -11.27 -9.84
CA LYS A 187 -10.62 -10.85 -10.93
C LYS A 187 -11.19 -11.19 -12.31
N LEU A 188 -11.80 -12.36 -12.46
CA LEU A 188 -12.49 -12.76 -13.71
C LEU A 188 -13.61 -11.77 -14.04
N ARG A 189 -14.46 -11.42 -13.08
CA ARG A 189 -15.51 -10.38 -13.25
C ARG A 189 -14.95 -9.00 -13.60
N ASN A 190 -13.71 -8.71 -13.18
CA ASN A 190 -13.00 -7.47 -13.54
C ASN A 190 -12.18 -7.60 -14.84
N ASN A 191 -12.58 -8.51 -15.73
CA ASN A 191 -12.00 -8.70 -17.08
C ASN A 191 -10.52 -9.12 -17.08
N PHE A 192 -10.06 -9.87 -16.08
CA PHE A 192 -8.82 -10.63 -16.19
C PHE A 192 -9.13 -12.01 -16.75
N THR A 193 -8.27 -12.51 -17.61
CA THR A 193 -8.32 -13.91 -18.07
C THR A 193 -7.73 -14.85 -17.02
N ALA A 194 -8.14 -16.13 -17.04
CA ALA A 194 -7.56 -17.16 -16.16
C ALA A 194 -6.03 -17.25 -16.31
N SER A 195 -5.52 -17.14 -17.53
CA SER A 195 -4.08 -17.14 -17.80
C SER A 195 -3.36 -15.97 -17.16
N GLU A 196 -3.92 -14.74 -17.23
CA GLU A 196 -3.35 -13.55 -16.59
C GLU A 196 -3.33 -13.68 -15.05
N ILE A 197 -4.38 -14.26 -14.46
CA ILE A 197 -4.46 -14.53 -13.03
C ILE A 197 -3.38 -15.52 -12.60
N ILE A 198 -3.21 -16.62 -13.32
CA ILE A 198 -2.18 -17.62 -13.04
C ILE A 198 -0.77 -17.01 -13.18
N HIS A 199 -0.52 -16.27 -14.25
CA HIS A 199 0.78 -15.64 -14.49
C HIS A 199 1.11 -14.62 -13.40
N LYS A 200 0.14 -13.80 -12.99
CA LYS A 200 0.31 -12.84 -11.89
C LYS A 200 0.60 -13.55 -10.57
N THR A 201 -0.15 -14.60 -10.25
CA THR A 201 0.06 -15.38 -9.04
C THR A 201 1.47 -15.97 -8.98
N ARG A 202 1.95 -16.56 -10.08
CA ARG A 202 3.31 -17.10 -10.19
C ARG A 202 4.39 -16.01 -10.09
N SER A 203 4.15 -14.84 -10.66
CA SER A 203 5.13 -13.73 -10.62
C SER A 203 5.30 -13.12 -9.24
N LEU A 204 4.27 -13.18 -8.40
CA LEU A 204 4.26 -12.63 -7.04
C LEU A 204 4.84 -13.59 -5.99
N LYS A 205 5.03 -14.88 -6.29
CA LYS A 205 5.65 -15.83 -5.36
C LYS A 205 7.08 -15.41 -5.00
N GLY A 206 7.40 -15.35 -3.70
CA GLY A 206 8.70 -14.88 -3.20
C GLY A 206 8.92 -13.37 -3.30
N VAL A 207 7.94 -12.60 -3.85
CA VAL A 207 8.01 -11.13 -3.95
C VAL A 207 6.99 -10.47 -3.03
N MET A 208 5.77 -11.00 -2.99
CA MET A 208 4.72 -10.57 -2.09
C MET A 208 4.39 -11.73 -1.15
N GLU A 209 4.61 -11.52 0.14
CA GLU A 209 4.41 -12.55 1.17
C GLU A 209 3.47 -12.04 2.27
N PRO A 210 2.15 -12.15 2.05
CA PRO A 210 1.17 -11.72 3.04
C PRO A 210 1.29 -12.55 4.32
N PHE A 211 1.21 -11.87 5.47
CA PHE A 211 1.03 -12.53 6.75
C PHE A 211 -0.47 -12.81 7.00
N SER A 212 -0.76 -13.66 7.97
CA SER A 212 -2.12 -13.78 8.53
C SER A 212 -2.49 -12.51 9.30
N ASP A 213 -3.78 -12.37 9.62
CA ASP A 213 -4.26 -11.31 10.51
C ASP A 213 -3.52 -11.34 11.85
N PHE A 214 -3.39 -12.53 12.45
CA PHE A 214 -2.61 -12.76 13.68
C PHE A 214 -1.16 -12.30 13.55
N GLY A 215 -0.51 -12.61 12.41
CA GLY A 215 0.87 -12.19 12.14
C GLY A 215 1.02 -10.68 12.07
N ASN A 216 0.12 -9.99 11.36
CA ASN A 216 0.13 -8.52 11.24
C ASN A 216 -0.19 -7.83 12.56
N THR A 217 -1.24 -8.27 13.28
CA THR A 217 -1.60 -7.72 14.59
C THR A 217 -0.51 -7.95 15.63
N GLY A 218 0.17 -9.10 15.57
CA GLY A 218 1.35 -9.40 16.39
C GLY A 218 2.51 -8.43 16.14
N LEU A 219 2.81 -8.11 14.88
CA LEU A 219 3.82 -7.10 14.53
C LEU A 219 3.46 -5.72 15.09
N ILE A 220 2.20 -5.30 14.93
CA ILE A 220 1.69 -4.00 15.40
C ILE A 220 1.79 -3.91 16.93
N LYS A 221 1.31 -4.92 17.65
CA LYS A 221 1.39 -4.98 19.12
C LYS A 221 2.84 -4.92 19.64
N ARG A 222 3.73 -5.73 19.06
CA ARG A 222 5.16 -5.73 19.45
C ARG A 222 5.87 -4.43 19.13
N ALA A 223 5.40 -3.64 18.15
CA ALA A 223 5.93 -2.30 17.88
C ALA A 223 5.58 -1.28 18.96
N GLY A 224 4.56 -1.56 19.79
CA GLY A 224 4.12 -0.73 20.90
C GLY A 224 2.69 -0.18 20.80
N PHE A 225 1.98 -0.44 19.69
CA PHE A 225 0.58 -0.03 19.58
C PHE A 225 -0.31 -0.88 20.51
N LYS A 226 -0.99 -0.21 21.44
CA LYS A 226 -2.01 -0.83 22.31
C LYS A 226 -3.39 -0.67 21.68
N ASP A 227 -3.67 0.47 21.08
CA ASP A 227 -4.95 0.82 20.47
C ASP A 227 -4.91 0.50 18.99
N MET A 228 -5.63 -0.52 18.59
CA MET A 228 -5.73 -0.99 17.21
C MET A 228 -7.10 -1.58 16.93
N ILE A 229 -7.69 -1.18 15.81
CA ILE A 229 -8.98 -1.70 15.34
C ILE A 229 -8.94 -2.01 13.85
N PRO A 230 -9.60 -3.08 13.36
CA PRO A 230 -9.86 -3.25 11.94
C PRO A 230 -10.86 -2.21 11.46
N ILE A 231 -10.55 -1.55 10.33
CA ILE A 231 -11.40 -0.52 9.70
C ILE A 231 -11.94 -0.95 8.35
N PHE A 232 -11.45 -2.05 7.82
CA PHE A 232 -11.86 -2.63 6.55
C PHE A 232 -11.53 -4.12 6.54
N GLN A 233 -12.43 -4.93 5.99
CA GLN A 233 -12.11 -6.30 5.60
C GLN A 233 -12.98 -6.75 4.43
N TRP A 234 -12.33 -7.31 3.42
CA TRP A 234 -12.95 -8.12 2.38
C TRP A 234 -12.08 -9.35 2.13
N LEU A 235 -12.57 -10.51 2.58
CA LEU A 235 -11.84 -11.77 2.52
C LEU A 235 -10.37 -11.61 2.97
N CYS A 236 -9.44 -11.73 2.04
CA CYS A 236 -8.00 -11.62 2.28
C CYS A 236 -7.44 -10.20 2.18
N PHE A 237 -8.25 -9.16 2.21
CA PHE A 237 -7.82 -7.75 2.23
C PHE A 237 -8.31 -7.10 3.51
N LYS A 238 -7.41 -6.52 4.28
CA LYS A 238 -7.74 -5.97 5.60
C LYS A 238 -7.04 -4.64 5.84
N GLY A 239 -7.77 -3.72 6.48
CA GLY A 239 -7.28 -2.42 6.91
C GLY A 239 -7.30 -2.29 8.42
N TYR A 240 -6.28 -1.65 8.99
CA TYR A 240 -6.11 -1.42 10.41
C TYR A 240 -5.88 0.07 10.68
N LEU A 241 -6.51 0.59 11.73
CA LEU A 241 -6.19 1.87 12.35
C LEU A 241 -5.50 1.58 13.67
N CYS A 242 -4.32 2.17 13.85
CA CYS A 242 -3.54 2.05 15.07
C CYS A 242 -3.22 3.45 15.61
N ILE A 243 -3.49 3.72 16.89
CA ILE A 243 -3.21 5.01 17.54
C ILE A 243 -2.07 4.84 18.54
N LYS A 244 -1.19 5.81 18.61
CA LYS A 244 -0.09 5.84 19.58
C LYS A 244 -0.46 6.57 20.85
#